data_c468d76bee960f86054c7649bf06165f
#
_entry.id   c468d76bee960f86054c7649bf06165f
#
_cell.length_a   1.000
_cell.length_b   1.000
_cell.length_c   1.000
_cell.angle_alpha   90.00
_cell.angle_beta   90.00
_cell.angle_gamma   90.00
#
_symmetry.space_group_name_H-M   'P 1'
#
loop_
_entity.id
_entity.type
_entity.pdbx_description
1 polymer ?
#
loop_
_entity_poly.entity_id
_entity_poly.type
_entity_poly.pdbx_seq_one_letter_code
_entity_poly.pdbx_strand_id
1 'polypeptide(L)'
;RDLVRSRGLGDVYKRQDLYEALLRQDEKEAHHVATALEIYVTGSLNLFNHRTNVDINNRLVCYDIKELGKQLKKIGMLVVQDQVWGRVTANRNAGKATRYYMDEFHLLLKEEQTAAYSVEIWKRFRKWGGLPTGITQNVKDLLRSPEIANILENSDFIYMLNQASDDRSILAQRLNISPHQLSYVTNSGEGEGLLFYG
;
A
#
# COMPACT_ATOMS: atom_id res chain seq x y z
N ARG A 1 11.28 -21.88 -4.67
CA ARG A 1 10.56 -23.03 -5.29
C ARG A 1 11.09 -24.36 -4.74
N ASP A 2 12.39 -24.52 -4.58
CA ASP A 2 13.01 -25.81 -4.19
C ASP A 2 12.89 -26.10 -2.68
N LEU A 3 12.86 -25.09 -1.83
CA LEU A 3 12.65 -25.25 -0.38
C LEU A 3 11.25 -25.76 -0.02
N VAL A 4 10.23 -25.45 -0.83
CA VAL A 4 8.85 -25.92 -0.62
C VAL A 4 8.70 -27.40 -1.04
N ARG A 5 9.37 -27.81 -2.12
CA ARG A 5 9.37 -29.21 -2.58
C ARG A 5 10.07 -30.17 -1.61
N SER A 6 11.14 -29.72 -0.96
CA SER A 6 11.94 -30.58 -0.08
C SER A 6 11.28 -30.89 1.27
N ARG A 7 10.16 -30.23 1.63
CA ARG A 7 9.47 -30.37 2.91
C ARG A 7 8.02 -30.86 2.83
N GLY A 8 7.60 -31.45 1.72
CA GLY A 8 6.25 -31.96 1.56
C GLY A 8 5.14 -30.90 1.39
N LEU A 9 5.53 -29.63 1.16
CA LEU A 9 4.60 -28.50 0.91
C LEU A 9 4.38 -28.28 -0.61
N GLY A 10 4.58 -29.30 -1.44
CA GLY A 10 4.66 -29.20 -2.89
C GLY A 10 3.44 -28.68 -3.63
N ASP A 11 2.24 -28.78 -3.05
CA ASP A 11 0.98 -28.47 -3.70
C ASP A 11 0.15 -27.43 -2.94
N VAL A 12 0.82 -26.48 -2.26
CA VAL A 12 0.15 -25.41 -1.53
C VAL A 12 -0.23 -24.30 -2.51
N TYR A 13 -1.51 -24.18 -2.84
CA TYR A 13 -2.08 -23.15 -3.72
C TYR A 13 -2.91 -22.10 -2.98
N LYS A 14 -3.39 -22.43 -1.78
CA LYS A 14 -4.23 -21.59 -0.93
C LYS A 14 -3.77 -21.67 0.52
N ARG A 15 -4.27 -20.74 1.33
CA ARG A 15 -4.05 -20.78 2.79
C ARG A 15 -4.59 -22.07 3.41
N GLN A 16 -5.69 -22.61 2.89
CA GLN A 16 -6.24 -23.88 3.34
C GLN A 16 -5.26 -25.02 3.11
N ASP A 17 -4.66 -25.12 1.93
CA ASP A 17 -3.69 -26.15 1.60
C ASP A 17 -2.46 -26.07 2.52
N LEU A 18 -2.01 -24.84 2.83
CA LEU A 18 -0.95 -24.59 3.81
C LEU A 18 -1.35 -25.06 5.22
N TYR A 19 -2.56 -24.71 5.66
CA TYR A 19 -3.09 -25.10 6.96
C TYR A 19 -3.15 -26.61 7.10
N GLU A 20 -3.71 -27.31 6.11
CA GLU A 20 -3.78 -28.77 6.09
C GLU A 20 -2.40 -29.42 6.03
N ALA A 21 -1.47 -28.84 5.27
CA ALA A 21 -0.09 -29.32 5.21
C ALA A 21 0.64 -29.17 6.55
N LEU A 22 0.41 -28.07 7.27
CA LEU A 22 0.95 -27.84 8.61
C LEU A 22 0.38 -28.82 9.64
N LEU A 23 -0.92 -29.13 9.57
CA LEU A 23 -1.55 -30.10 10.46
C LEU A 23 -1.05 -31.54 10.26
N ARG A 24 -0.48 -31.87 9.08
CA ARG A 24 0.11 -33.18 8.78
C ARG A 24 1.55 -33.34 9.28
N GLN A 25 2.17 -32.24 9.75
CA GLN A 25 3.53 -32.32 10.31
C GLN A 25 3.47 -32.79 11.76
N ASP A 26 4.50 -33.47 12.20
CA ASP A 26 4.60 -33.96 13.59
C ASP A 26 5.17 -32.90 14.54
N GLU A 27 5.74 -31.82 14.01
CA GLU A 27 6.39 -30.76 14.77
C GLU A 27 5.36 -29.84 15.45
N LYS A 28 5.56 -29.60 16.76
CA LYS A 28 4.70 -28.71 17.56
C LYS A 28 4.63 -27.30 17.00
N GLU A 29 5.73 -26.81 16.46
CA GLU A 29 5.84 -25.49 15.85
C GLU A 29 4.90 -25.36 14.62
N ALA A 30 4.77 -26.43 13.83
CA ALA A 30 3.85 -26.45 12.70
C ALA A 30 2.39 -26.36 13.17
N HIS A 31 2.03 -27.07 14.23
CA HIS A 31 0.70 -27.00 14.83
C HIS A 31 0.41 -25.62 15.44
N HIS A 32 1.38 -24.94 16.07
CA HIS A 32 1.20 -23.58 16.54
C HIS A 32 0.90 -22.60 15.41
N VAL A 33 1.62 -22.71 14.27
CA VAL A 33 1.36 -21.89 13.09
C VAL A 33 -0.03 -22.23 12.49
N ALA A 34 -0.40 -23.51 12.43
CA ALA A 34 -1.72 -23.92 11.97
C ALA A 34 -2.83 -23.30 12.83
N THR A 35 -2.72 -23.37 14.16
CA THR A 35 -3.68 -22.77 15.09
C THR A 35 -3.82 -21.24 14.84
N ALA A 36 -2.71 -20.54 14.62
CA ALA A 36 -2.75 -19.11 14.32
C ALA A 36 -3.39 -18.81 12.94
N LEU A 37 -3.29 -19.72 11.98
CA LEU A 37 -3.90 -19.59 10.65
C LEU A 37 -5.38 -19.94 10.63
N GLU A 38 -5.88 -20.73 11.58
CA GLU A 38 -7.24 -21.27 11.58
C GLU A 38 -8.31 -20.19 11.43
N ILE A 39 -8.17 -19.07 12.13
CA ILE A 39 -9.12 -17.96 12.06
C ILE A 39 -9.25 -17.37 10.64
N TYR A 40 -8.19 -17.44 9.84
CA TYR A 40 -8.13 -16.94 8.46
C TYR A 40 -8.47 -18.01 7.42
N VAL A 41 -8.62 -19.27 7.80
CA VAL A 41 -8.89 -20.39 6.90
C VAL A 41 -10.33 -20.86 7.06
N THR A 42 -10.73 -21.21 8.26
CA THR A 42 -12.07 -21.73 8.60
C THR A 42 -12.86 -20.82 9.52
N GLY A 43 -12.20 -19.89 10.20
CA GLY A 43 -12.80 -18.96 11.16
C GLY A 43 -13.44 -17.73 10.52
N SER A 44 -13.79 -16.75 11.37
CA SER A 44 -14.52 -15.54 10.99
C SER A 44 -13.77 -14.56 10.07
N LEU A 45 -12.47 -14.74 9.90
CA LEU A 45 -11.62 -13.91 9.05
C LEU A 45 -11.22 -14.60 7.73
N ASN A 46 -11.98 -15.58 7.26
CA ASN A 46 -11.67 -16.37 6.07
C ASN A 46 -11.94 -15.67 4.73
N LEU A 47 -12.30 -14.38 4.73
CA LEU A 47 -12.70 -13.62 3.54
C LEU A 47 -11.72 -13.75 2.36
N PHE A 48 -10.41 -13.84 2.64
CA PHE A 48 -9.38 -13.99 1.61
C PHE A 48 -9.00 -15.43 1.30
N ASN A 49 -9.73 -16.43 1.82
CA ASN A 49 -9.47 -17.86 1.59
C ASN A 49 -10.33 -18.45 0.47
N HIS A 50 -10.81 -17.64 -0.45
CA HIS A 50 -11.62 -18.06 -1.58
C HIS A 50 -10.86 -17.93 -2.89
N ARG A 51 -11.35 -18.58 -3.95
CA ARG A 51 -10.83 -18.35 -5.31
C ARG A 51 -11.10 -16.89 -5.70
N THR A 52 -10.14 -16.29 -6.39
CA THR A 52 -10.31 -14.95 -6.96
C THR A 52 -11.53 -14.97 -7.90
N ASN A 53 -12.51 -14.12 -7.60
CA ASN A 53 -13.77 -14.00 -8.32
C ASN A 53 -13.90 -12.66 -9.07
N VAL A 54 -12.83 -11.90 -9.14
CA VAL A 54 -12.76 -10.60 -9.83
C VAL A 54 -11.84 -10.69 -11.04
N ASP A 55 -12.23 -10.04 -12.13
CA ASP A 55 -11.36 -9.85 -13.28
C ASP A 55 -10.52 -8.58 -13.09
N ILE A 56 -9.24 -8.78 -12.82
CA ILE A 56 -8.26 -7.70 -12.66
C ILE A 56 -7.54 -7.35 -13.97
N ASN A 57 -7.93 -7.92 -15.11
CA ASN A 57 -7.26 -7.68 -16.39
C ASN A 57 -7.66 -6.35 -17.03
N ASN A 58 -8.66 -5.66 -16.52
CA ASN A 58 -9.10 -4.37 -16.99
C ASN A 58 -7.98 -3.32 -16.93
N ARG A 59 -7.99 -2.39 -17.89
CA ARG A 59 -7.05 -1.27 -17.93
C ARG A 59 -7.18 -0.36 -16.71
N LEU A 60 -8.39 -0.16 -16.20
CA LEU A 60 -8.72 0.59 -14.99
C LEU A 60 -9.29 -0.38 -13.95
N VAL A 61 -8.65 -0.46 -12.79
CA VAL A 61 -9.08 -1.29 -11.67
C VAL A 61 -9.14 -0.43 -10.42
N CYS A 62 -10.25 -0.50 -9.69
CA CYS A 62 -10.41 0.15 -8.38
C CYS A 62 -10.57 -0.93 -7.31
N TYR A 63 -9.79 -0.83 -6.24
CA TYR A 63 -9.90 -1.68 -5.07
C TYR A 63 -10.55 -0.90 -3.95
N ASP A 64 -11.82 -1.18 -3.65
CA ASP A 64 -12.49 -0.64 -2.48
C ASP A 64 -12.25 -1.55 -1.27
N ILE A 65 -11.54 -1.02 -0.28
CA ILE A 65 -11.24 -1.70 0.98
C ILE A 65 -11.97 -1.09 2.17
N LYS A 66 -12.93 -0.19 1.92
CA LYS A 66 -13.66 0.55 2.96
C LYS A 66 -14.46 -0.40 3.86
N GLU A 67 -15.13 -1.37 3.26
CA GLU A 67 -15.99 -2.34 3.96
C GLU A 67 -15.20 -3.42 4.73
N LEU A 68 -13.87 -3.48 4.56
CA LEU A 68 -13.04 -4.38 5.35
C LEU A 68 -12.99 -3.89 6.80
N GLY A 69 -13.45 -4.69 7.75
CA GLY A 69 -13.32 -4.43 9.17
C GLY A 69 -11.85 -4.21 9.57
N LYS A 70 -11.63 -3.57 10.73
CA LYS A 70 -10.28 -3.18 11.20
C LYS A 70 -9.25 -4.32 11.14
N GLN A 71 -9.65 -5.55 11.44
CA GLN A 71 -8.78 -6.73 11.48
C GLN A 71 -8.31 -7.17 10.09
N LEU A 72 -9.19 -7.04 9.07
CA LEU A 72 -8.88 -7.46 7.70
C LEU A 72 -8.31 -6.33 6.84
N LYS A 73 -8.47 -5.07 7.25
CA LYS A 73 -8.03 -3.92 6.47
C LYS A 73 -6.54 -3.96 6.16
N LYS A 74 -5.71 -4.31 7.15
CA LYS A 74 -4.25 -4.45 6.98
C LYS A 74 -3.91 -5.53 5.95
N ILE A 75 -4.55 -6.70 6.05
CA ILE A 75 -4.36 -7.80 5.10
C ILE A 75 -4.84 -7.39 3.71
N GLY A 76 -6.01 -6.73 3.61
CA GLY A 76 -6.52 -6.20 2.36
C GLY A 76 -5.56 -5.23 1.68
N MET A 77 -4.98 -4.30 2.44
CA MET A 77 -3.96 -3.38 1.93
C MET A 77 -2.74 -4.12 1.37
N LEU A 78 -2.22 -5.13 2.09
CA LEU A 78 -1.08 -5.92 1.61
C LEU A 78 -1.42 -6.71 0.34
N VAL A 79 -2.62 -7.30 0.27
CA VAL A 79 -3.10 -8.00 -0.93
C VAL A 79 -3.20 -7.06 -2.13
N VAL A 80 -3.75 -5.86 -1.94
CA VAL A 80 -3.82 -4.84 -3.02
C VAL A 80 -2.42 -4.44 -3.47
N GLN A 81 -1.51 -4.19 -2.54
CA GLN A 81 -0.13 -3.81 -2.87
C GLN A 81 0.59 -4.91 -3.65
N ASP A 82 0.42 -6.17 -3.29
CA ASP A 82 0.98 -7.32 -4.03
C ASP A 82 0.39 -7.41 -5.45
N GLN A 83 -0.92 -7.26 -5.62
CA GLN A 83 -1.59 -7.22 -6.92
C GLN A 83 -1.08 -6.08 -7.80
N VAL A 84 -0.92 -4.89 -7.22
CA VAL A 84 -0.37 -3.72 -7.94
C VAL A 84 1.07 -3.99 -8.38
N TRP A 85 1.90 -4.58 -7.51
CA TRP A 85 3.27 -4.93 -7.86
C TRP A 85 3.35 -5.96 -8.98
N GLY A 86 2.52 -7.00 -8.92
CA GLY A 86 2.39 -7.98 -10.00
C GLY A 86 2.01 -7.31 -11.33
N ARG A 87 1.09 -6.35 -11.31
CA ARG A 87 0.67 -5.59 -12.49
C ARG A 87 1.81 -4.71 -13.04
N VAL A 88 2.53 -4.00 -12.18
CA VAL A 88 3.69 -3.18 -12.58
C VAL A 88 4.72 -4.04 -13.27
N THR A 89 5.02 -5.22 -12.72
CA THR A 89 5.98 -6.17 -13.28
C THR A 89 5.53 -6.67 -14.67
N ALA A 90 4.27 -7.08 -14.78
CA ALA A 90 3.72 -7.56 -16.05
C ALA A 90 3.71 -6.46 -17.13
N ASN A 91 3.28 -5.25 -16.76
CA ASN A 91 3.23 -4.12 -17.68
C ASN A 91 4.62 -3.66 -18.12
N ARG A 92 5.61 -3.68 -17.22
CA ARG A 92 7.01 -3.39 -17.58
C ARG A 92 7.50 -4.31 -18.69
N ASN A 93 7.25 -5.62 -18.56
CA ASN A 93 7.65 -6.60 -19.57
C ASN A 93 6.96 -6.36 -20.92
N ALA A 94 5.78 -5.73 -20.89
CA ALA A 94 5.02 -5.34 -22.09
C ALA A 94 5.33 -3.89 -22.56
N GLY A 95 6.32 -3.20 -21.98
CA GLY A 95 6.65 -1.81 -22.31
C GLY A 95 5.58 -0.78 -21.91
N LYS A 96 4.73 -1.09 -20.94
CA LYS A 96 3.61 -0.26 -20.49
C LYS A 96 3.87 0.35 -19.11
N ALA A 97 3.52 1.62 -18.91
CA ALA A 97 3.52 2.26 -17.60
C ALA A 97 2.28 1.86 -16.78
N THR A 98 2.45 1.85 -15.45
CA THR A 98 1.34 1.63 -14.51
C THR A 98 1.21 2.82 -13.58
N ARG A 99 0.02 3.42 -13.51
CA ARG A 99 -0.31 4.45 -12.53
C ARG A 99 -1.03 3.83 -11.35
N TYR A 100 -0.58 4.15 -10.15
CA TYR A 100 -1.17 3.67 -8.91
C TYR A 100 -1.56 4.86 -8.03
N TYR A 101 -2.85 5.08 -7.87
CA TYR A 101 -3.42 6.13 -7.03
C TYR A 101 -3.86 5.53 -5.70
N MET A 102 -3.44 6.14 -4.60
CA MET A 102 -3.77 5.73 -3.24
C MET A 102 -4.49 6.88 -2.55
N ASP A 103 -5.81 6.76 -2.43
CA ASP A 103 -6.60 7.71 -1.65
C ASP A 103 -6.43 7.44 -0.15
N GLU A 104 -6.59 8.48 0.67
CA GLU A 104 -6.33 8.45 2.11
C GLU A 104 -4.97 7.81 2.46
N PHE A 105 -3.94 8.21 1.72
CA PHE A 105 -2.61 7.61 1.78
C PHE A 105 -2.02 7.55 3.19
N HIS A 106 -2.36 8.51 4.07
CA HIS A 106 -1.92 8.51 5.47
C HIS A 106 -2.29 7.23 6.23
N LEU A 107 -3.35 6.51 5.79
CA LEU A 107 -3.75 5.25 6.42
C LEU A 107 -2.73 4.13 6.19
N LEU A 108 -2.03 4.13 5.06
CA LEU A 108 -0.96 3.17 4.76
C LEU A 108 0.28 3.40 5.62
N LEU A 109 0.47 4.61 6.13
CA LEU A 109 1.62 4.98 6.94
C LEU A 109 1.40 4.78 8.45
N LYS A 110 0.19 4.39 8.87
CA LYS A 110 -0.11 4.12 10.30
C LYS A 110 0.52 2.84 10.83
N GLU A 111 0.70 1.86 9.97
CA GLU A 111 1.23 0.56 10.31
C GLU A 111 2.64 0.39 9.73
N GLU A 112 3.60 -0.03 10.54
CA GLU A 112 5.00 -0.13 10.16
C GLU A 112 5.22 -0.92 8.87
N GLN A 113 4.56 -2.07 8.72
CA GLN A 113 4.72 -2.93 7.54
C GLN A 113 4.21 -2.27 6.24
N THR A 114 3.04 -1.62 6.29
CA THR A 114 2.47 -0.94 5.12
C THR A 114 3.23 0.36 4.81
N ALA A 115 3.76 1.04 5.81
CA ALA A 115 4.61 2.20 5.65
C ALA A 115 5.94 1.85 4.98
N ALA A 116 6.64 0.83 5.48
CA ALA A 116 7.89 0.34 4.88
C ALA A 116 7.68 -0.09 3.42
N TYR A 117 6.59 -0.80 3.13
CA TYR A 117 6.25 -1.20 1.76
C TYR A 117 5.95 0.02 0.87
N SER A 118 5.28 1.04 1.40
CA SER A 118 5.02 2.28 0.65
C SER A 118 6.30 3.01 0.26
N VAL A 119 7.28 3.09 1.17
CA VAL A 119 8.62 3.63 0.88
C VAL A 119 9.31 2.82 -0.23
N GLU A 120 9.23 1.50 -0.17
CA GLU A 120 9.80 0.63 -1.21
C GLU A 120 9.14 0.88 -2.58
N ILE A 121 7.82 1.04 -2.62
CA ILE A 121 7.09 1.41 -3.84
C ILE A 121 7.64 2.72 -4.41
N TRP A 122 7.74 3.78 -3.63
CA TRP A 122 8.26 5.08 -4.09
C TRP A 122 9.67 4.96 -4.67
N LYS A 123 10.57 4.27 -4.00
CA LYS A 123 11.96 4.09 -4.46
C LYS A 123 12.07 3.24 -5.72
N ARG A 124 11.23 2.23 -5.89
CA ARG A 124 11.40 1.21 -6.92
C ARG A 124 10.52 1.40 -8.14
N PHE A 125 9.30 1.92 -7.99
CA PHE A 125 8.33 2.03 -9.10
C PHE A 125 8.89 2.78 -10.29
N ARG A 126 9.62 3.87 -10.07
CA ARG A 126 10.26 4.64 -11.14
C ARG A 126 11.09 3.74 -12.08
N LYS A 127 11.90 2.83 -11.53
CA LYS A 127 12.73 1.90 -12.32
C LYS A 127 11.91 0.82 -13.03
N TRP A 128 10.65 0.62 -12.61
CA TRP A 128 9.76 -0.43 -13.11
C TRP A 128 8.63 0.11 -13.98
N GLY A 129 8.66 1.40 -14.34
CA GLY A 129 7.60 2.05 -15.12
C GLY A 129 6.30 2.25 -14.34
N GLY A 130 6.37 2.24 -13.02
CA GLY A 130 5.28 2.57 -12.12
C GLY A 130 5.31 4.05 -11.71
N LEU A 131 4.14 4.66 -11.56
CA LEU A 131 3.95 6.03 -11.09
C LEU A 131 3.00 5.99 -9.88
N PRO A 132 3.53 5.96 -8.65
CA PRO A 132 2.72 6.02 -7.44
C PRO A 132 2.26 7.45 -7.19
N THR A 133 1.02 7.61 -6.73
CA THR A 133 0.43 8.90 -6.34
C THR A 133 -0.33 8.71 -5.03
N GLY A 134 0.15 9.33 -3.96
CA GLY A 134 -0.54 9.37 -2.67
C GLY A 134 -1.41 10.62 -2.58
N ILE A 135 -2.67 10.44 -2.21
CA ILE A 135 -3.65 11.51 -2.00
C ILE A 135 -4.06 11.48 -0.53
N THR A 136 -4.04 12.61 0.15
CA THR A 136 -4.47 12.69 1.54
C THR A 136 -5.00 14.07 1.89
N GLN A 137 -6.00 14.08 2.75
CA GLN A 137 -6.52 15.29 3.39
C GLN A 137 -5.90 15.51 4.77
N ASN A 138 -5.34 14.46 5.38
CA ASN A 138 -4.81 14.50 6.74
C ASN A 138 -3.29 14.62 6.75
N VAL A 139 -2.82 15.84 6.63
CA VAL A 139 -1.39 16.16 6.62
C VAL A 139 -0.71 15.87 7.95
N LYS A 140 -1.38 16.13 9.09
CA LYS A 140 -0.83 15.87 10.42
C LYS A 140 -0.51 14.39 10.63
N ASP A 141 -1.44 13.51 10.27
CA ASP A 141 -1.22 12.07 10.39
C ASP A 141 -0.15 11.59 9.41
N LEU A 142 -0.12 12.15 8.19
CA LEU A 142 0.93 11.88 7.21
C LEU A 142 2.32 12.19 7.78
N LEU A 143 2.50 13.39 8.32
CA LEU A 143 3.79 13.89 8.80
C LEU A 143 4.27 13.27 10.12
N ARG A 144 3.42 12.50 10.81
CA ARG A 144 3.82 11.71 11.99
C ARG A 144 4.63 10.47 11.63
N SER A 145 4.47 9.94 10.43
CA SER A 145 5.24 8.78 9.99
C SER A 145 6.69 9.18 9.69
N PRO A 146 7.68 8.49 10.24
CA PRO A 146 9.09 8.73 9.92
C PRO A 146 9.41 8.44 8.45
N GLU A 147 8.63 7.57 7.80
CA GLU A 147 8.79 7.20 6.40
C GLU A 147 8.41 8.30 5.42
N ILE A 148 7.62 9.30 5.87
CA ILE A 148 7.16 10.37 4.97
C ILE A 148 8.31 11.18 4.39
N ALA A 149 9.38 11.40 5.14
CA ALA A 149 10.55 12.12 4.64
C ALA A 149 11.11 11.42 3.39
N ASN A 150 11.27 10.11 3.44
CA ASN A 150 11.72 9.31 2.30
C ASN A 150 10.77 9.39 1.09
N ILE A 151 9.46 9.45 1.34
CA ILE A 151 8.45 9.53 0.27
C ILE A 151 8.50 10.90 -0.39
N LEU A 152 8.57 11.98 0.38
CA LEU A 152 8.68 13.35 -0.14
C LEU A 152 9.97 13.55 -0.94
N GLU A 153 11.11 13.07 -0.44
CA GLU A 153 12.41 13.15 -1.11
C GLU A 153 12.46 12.36 -2.43
N ASN A 154 11.65 11.31 -2.55
CA ASN A 154 11.56 10.49 -3.76
C ASN A 154 10.34 10.84 -4.64
N SER A 155 9.64 11.95 -4.35
CA SER A 155 8.50 12.44 -5.11
C SER A 155 8.95 13.50 -6.10
N ASP A 156 8.76 13.26 -7.40
CA ASP A 156 9.07 14.25 -8.45
C ASP A 156 8.07 15.41 -8.45
N PHE A 157 6.86 15.20 -7.93
CA PHE A 157 5.77 16.18 -7.88
C PHE A 157 5.10 16.16 -6.52
N ILE A 158 4.90 17.34 -5.92
CA ILE A 158 4.06 17.52 -4.73
C ILE A 158 3.08 18.65 -5.03
N TYR A 159 1.77 18.31 -5.06
CA TYR A 159 0.71 19.28 -5.30
C TYR A 159 -0.06 19.55 -4.01
N MET A 160 0.04 20.78 -3.53
CA MET A 160 -0.64 21.27 -2.34
C MET A 160 -1.85 22.09 -2.75
N LEU A 161 -3.02 21.57 -2.43
CA LEU A 161 -4.29 22.31 -2.48
C LEU A 161 -4.44 23.19 -1.23
N ASN A 162 -5.54 23.91 -1.12
CA ASN A 162 -5.85 24.72 0.06
C ASN A 162 -5.81 23.86 1.34
N GLN A 163 -5.12 24.33 2.35
CA GLN A 163 -4.86 23.63 3.60
C GLN A 163 -5.31 24.44 4.82
N ALA A 164 -5.66 23.76 5.91
CA ALA A 164 -5.88 24.41 7.21
C ALA A 164 -4.61 25.14 7.69
N SER A 165 -4.78 26.19 8.49
CA SER A 165 -3.68 27.08 8.91
C SER A 165 -2.52 26.34 9.59
N ASP A 166 -2.84 25.39 10.48
CA ASP A 166 -1.83 24.64 11.24
C ASP A 166 -1.02 23.68 10.36
N ASP A 167 -1.68 23.03 9.41
CA ASP A 167 -1.06 22.08 8.49
C ASP A 167 -0.13 22.78 7.50
N ARG A 168 -0.49 24.00 7.10
CA ARG A 168 0.34 24.86 6.22
C ARG A 168 1.70 25.17 6.82
N SER A 169 1.74 25.52 8.10
CA SER A 169 2.98 25.87 8.79
C SER A 169 3.95 24.70 8.86
N ILE A 170 3.43 23.50 9.13
CA ILE A 170 4.23 22.27 9.20
C ILE A 170 4.75 21.89 7.81
N LEU A 171 3.90 21.96 6.79
CA LEU A 171 4.29 21.67 5.42
C LEU A 171 5.32 22.68 4.91
N ALA A 172 5.12 23.99 5.19
CA ALA A 172 6.06 25.04 4.80
C ALA A 172 7.47 24.79 5.35
N GLN A 173 7.57 24.37 6.61
CA GLN A 173 8.83 24.04 7.23
C GLN A 173 9.47 22.79 6.60
N ARG A 174 8.68 21.73 6.36
CA ARG A 174 9.18 20.47 5.79
C ARG A 174 9.63 20.58 4.35
N LEU A 175 8.91 21.38 3.54
CA LEU A 175 9.19 21.54 2.12
C LEU A 175 10.01 22.81 1.83
N ASN A 176 10.46 23.50 2.88
CA ASN A 176 11.22 24.76 2.78
C ASN A 176 10.52 25.82 1.91
N ILE A 177 9.21 25.97 2.11
CA ILE A 177 8.35 26.89 1.35
C ILE A 177 8.49 28.30 1.91
N SER A 178 8.72 29.28 1.06
CA SER A 178 8.74 30.69 1.46
C SER A 178 7.33 31.18 1.83
N PRO A 179 7.21 32.23 2.69
CA PRO A 179 5.91 32.83 3.02
C PRO A 179 5.12 33.28 1.80
N HIS A 180 5.83 33.77 0.75
CA HIS A 180 5.20 34.19 -0.49
C HIS A 180 4.59 33.01 -1.25
N GLN A 181 5.30 31.91 -1.39
CA GLN A 181 4.77 30.69 -2.01
C GLN A 181 3.58 30.14 -1.20
N LEU A 182 3.66 30.18 0.14
CA LEU A 182 2.60 29.73 1.02
C LEU A 182 1.30 30.53 0.83
N SER A 183 1.38 31.81 0.43
CA SER A 183 0.19 32.62 0.16
C SER A 183 -0.67 32.07 -0.97
N TYR A 184 -0.09 31.38 -1.95
CA TYR A 184 -0.84 30.74 -3.04
C TYR A 184 -1.70 29.56 -2.54
N VAL A 185 -1.27 28.88 -1.50
CA VAL A 185 -2.04 27.77 -0.90
C VAL A 185 -3.10 28.30 0.08
N THR A 186 -2.85 29.48 0.66
CA THR A 186 -3.74 30.08 1.66
C THR A 186 -5.01 30.66 1.04
N ASN A 187 -4.89 31.23 -0.14
CA ASN A 187 -5.95 32.00 -0.80
C ASN A 187 -6.42 31.34 -2.11
N SER A 188 -6.03 30.11 -2.36
CA SER A 188 -6.41 29.37 -3.58
C SER A 188 -7.90 29.02 -3.58
N GLY A 189 -8.52 29.09 -4.74
CA GLY A 189 -9.85 28.59 -5.00
C GLY A 189 -9.91 27.05 -5.07
N GLU A 190 -11.08 26.52 -5.37
CA GLU A 190 -11.25 25.08 -5.58
C GLU A 190 -10.42 24.62 -6.79
N GLY A 191 -9.64 23.55 -6.58
CA GLY A 191 -8.77 22.99 -7.63
C GLY A 191 -7.48 23.76 -7.88
N GLU A 192 -7.27 24.90 -7.23
CA GLU A 192 -6.04 25.69 -7.31
C GLU A 192 -5.08 25.30 -6.18
N GLY A 193 -3.78 25.43 -6.42
CA GLY A 193 -2.77 25.11 -5.43
C GLY A 193 -1.35 25.37 -5.89
N LEU A 194 -0.40 24.92 -5.10
CA LEU A 194 1.03 25.06 -5.35
C LEU A 194 1.62 23.72 -5.80
N LEU A 195 2.21 23.69 -6.98
CA LEU A 195 2.92 22.53 -7.51
C LEU A 195 4.41 22.70 -7.29
N PHE A 196 5.00 21.75 -6.57
CA PHE A 196 6.44 21.56 -6.51
C PHE A 196 6.86 20.56 -7.57
N TYR A 197 7.91 20.91 -8.28
CA TYR A 197 8.56 20.05 -9.24
C TYR A 197 10.07 20.14 -9.02
N GLY A 198 10.72 19.01 -8.70
CA GLY A 198 12.14 18.99 -8.46
C GLY A 198 12.73 17.60 -8.52
#